data_84a350cb4c4c613abda21043e9742e19
#
_entry.id   84a350cb4c4c613abda21043e9742e19
#
_cell.length_a   1.000
_cell.length_b   1.000
_cell.length_c   1.000
_cell.angle_alpha   90.00
_cell.angle_beta   90.00
_cell.angle_gamma   90.00
#
_symmetry.space_group_name_H-M   'P 1'
#
loop_
_entity.id
_entity.type
_entity.pdbx_description
1 polymer ?
#
loop_
_entity_poly.entity_id
_entity_poly.type
_entity_poly.pdbx_seq_one_letter_code
_entity_poly.pdbx_strand_id
1 'polypeptide(L)'
;EACCRHPFTQGLADGTLPKKAFLFYVVQNVHYLKGYAASLHALAGRVATMSNLPLEERKRIAKRLHGWAKDTDAVRESLDSVYAAHAAGKHLADDPLFKTIEPATLLYVNFEALCAKTSHPAVGMAALLPCFWVYDGLGQVFVKAQKKSRLNKNPFADWIAGYGSPEY
;
A
#
# COMPACT_ATOMS: atom_id res chain seq x y z
N GLU A 1 4.31 13.81 9.36
CA GLU A 1 4.82 13.71 10.74
C GLU A 1 3.96 12.81 11.64
N ALA A 2 2.61 12.89 11.63
CA ALA A 2 1.75 12.08 12.48
C ALA A 2 1.96 10.57 12.27
N CYS A 3 2.04 10.10 11.03
CA CYS A 3 2.28 8.69 10.71
C CYS A 3 3.61 8.18 11.26
N CYS A 4 4.68 9.01 11.25
CA CYS A 4 5.98 8.62 11.78
C CYS A 4 6.00 8.48 13.31
N ARG A 5 5.08 9.16 14.01
CA ARG A 5 4.97 9.14 15.49
C ARG A 5 3.97 8.10 15.98
N HIS A 6 3.24 7.45 15.09
CA HIS A 6 2.25 6.46 15.50
C HIS A 6 2.95 5.24 16.13
N PRO A 7 2.42 4.68 17.24
CA PRO A 7 3.04 3.54 17.94
C PRO A 7 3.30 2.32 17.04
N PHE A 8 2.40 2.04 16.10
CA PHE A 8 2.58 0.99 15.10
C PHE A 8 3.86 1.21 14.27
N THR A 9 4.02 2.43 13.74
CA THR A 9 5.15 2.81 12.89
C THR A 9 6.47 2.79 13.65
N GLN A 10 6.46 3.29 14.89
CA GLN A 10 7.64 3.26 15.76
C GLN A 10 8.02 1.83 16.13
N GLY A 11 7.06 1.01 16.56
CA GLY A 11 7.31 -0.39 16.90
C GLY A 11 7.78 -1.23 15.71
N LEU A 12 7.34 -0.88 14.48
CA LEU A 12 7.85 -1.47 13.26
C LEU A 12 9.32 -1.09 13.01
N ALA A 13 9.65 0.20 13.18
CA ALA A 13 10.99 0.73 12.95
C ALA A 13 12.04 0.16 13.93
N ASP A 14 11.69 -0.02 15.20
CA ASP A 14 12.57 -0.50 16.25
C ASP A 14 12.46 -2.02 16.52
N GLY A 15 11.54 -2.71 15.85
CA GLY A 15 11.35 -4.17 15.99
C GLY A 15 10.53 -4.59 17.21
N THR A 16 9.90 -3.67 17.92
CA THR A 16 9.09 -3.95 19.13
C THR A 16 7.60 -4.14 18.84
N LEU A 17 7.16 -3.96 17.60
CA LEU A 17 5.76 -4.14 17.22
C LEU A 17 5.28 -5.54 17.57
N PRO A 18 4.16 -5.71 18.30
CA PRO A 18 3.60 -7.02 18.55
C PRO A 18 3.29 -7.75 17.23
N LYS A 19 3.76 -8.99 17.12
CA LYS A 19 3.57 -9.84 15.93
C LYS A 19 2.10 -9.89 15.48
N LYS A 20 1.17 -9.99 16.43
CA LYS A 20 -0.28 -10.00 16.14
C LYS A 20 -0.74 -8.72 15.45
N ALA A 21 -0.20 -7.57 15.84
CA ALA A 21 -0.53 -6.29 15.21
C ALA A 21 0.02 -6.23 13.76
N PHE A 22 1.23 -6.76 13.53
CA PHE A 22 1.78 -6.87 12.19
C PHE A 22 0.95 -7.79 11.29
N LEU A 23 0.60 -8.98 11.75
CA LEU A 23 -0.22 -9.94 11.00
C LEU A 23 -1.60 -9.36 10.68
N PHE A 24 -2.24 -8.69 11.63
CA PHE A 24 -3.49 -7.97 11.40
C PHE A 24 -3.34 -6.92 10.28
N TYR A 25 -2.27 -6.12 10.33
CA TYR A 25 -1.97 -5.15 9.29
C TYR A 25 -1.82 -5.82 7.92
N VAL A 26 -1.06 -6.93 7.82
CA VAL A 26 -0.86 -7.64 6.55
C VAL A 26 -2.18 -8.13 5.97
N VAL A 27 -3.07 -8.71 6.79
CA VAL A 27 -4.42 -9.14 6.38
C VAL A 27 -5.22 -7.97 5.82
N GLN A 28 -5.29 -6.85 6.54
CA GLN A 28 -6.04 -5.68 6.11
C GLN A 28 -5.44 -5.02 4.86
N ASN A 29 -4.11 -5.08 4.71
CA ASN A 29 -3.42 -4.55 3.55
C ASN A 29 -3.77 -5.28 2.26
N VAL A 30 -4.05 -6.60 2.31
CA VAL A 30 -4.55 -7.34 1.13
C VAL A 30 -5.86 -6.76 0.62
N HIS A 31 -6.80 -6.48 1.53
CA HIS A 31 -8.09 -5.87 1.16
C HIS A 31 -7.89 -4.46 0.60
N TYR A 32 -7.02 -3.68 1.24
CA TYR A 32 -6.70 -2.33 0.81
C TYR A 32 -6.11 -2.33 -0.60
N LEU A 33 -5.03 -3.08 -0.84
CA LEU A 33 -4.33 -3.11 -2.13
C LEU A 33 -5.23 -3.59 -3.27
N LYS A 34 -6.14 -4.55 -3.01
CA LYS A 34 -7.15 -4.98 -4.00
C LYS A 34 -8.04 -3.82 -4.43
N GLY A 35 -8.54 -3.03 -3.48
CA GLY A 35 -9.38 -1.87 -3.78
C GLY A 35 -8.62 -0.74 -4.45
N TYR A 36 -7.37 -0.53 -4.02
CA TYR A 36 -6.48 0.47 -4.57
C TYR A 36 -6.14 0.20 -6.04
N ALA A 37 -5.75 -1.03 -6.39
CA ALA A 37 -5.50 -1.45 -7.77
C ALA A 37 -6.75 -1.28 -8.67
N ALA A 38 -7.93 -1.66 -8.16
CA ALA A 38 -9.19 -1.47 -8.86
C ALA A 38 -9.50 0.02 -9.09
N SER A 39 -9.18 0.90 -8.16
CA SER A 39 -9.33 2.34 -8.26
C SER A 39 -8.38 2.96 -9.31
N LEU A 40 -7.14 2.50 -9.36
CA LEU A 40 -6.17 2.88 -10.39
C LEU A 40 -6.63 2.47 -11.79
N HIS A 41 -7.16 1.25 -11.96
CA HIS A 41 -7.72 0.80 -13.24
C HIS A 41 -8.93 1.61 -13.66
N ALA A 42 -9.85 1.90 -12.74
CA ALA A 42 -11.02 2.74 -13.02
C ALA A 42 -10.62 4.16 -13.45
N LEU A 43 -9.65 4.75 -12.78
CA LEU A 43 -9.12 6.06 -13.10
C LEU A 43 -8.43 6.08 -14.47
N ALA A 44 -7.65 5.04 -14.79
CA ALA A 44 -7.01 4.87 -16.09
C ALA A 44 -8.03 4.87 -17.25
N GLY A 45 -9.11 4.11 -17.11
CA GLY A 45 -10.20 4.08 -18.09
C GLY A 45 -10.85 5.44 -18.31
N ARG A 46 -11.05 6.19 -17.24
CA ARG A 46 -11.63 7.55 -17.32
C ARG A 46 -10.68 8.55 -17.96
N VAL A 47 -9.40 8.53 -17.63
CA VAL A 47 -8.39 9.40 -18.27
C VAL A 47 -8.30 9.10 -19.76
N ALA A 48 -8.36 7.83 -20.16
CA ALA A 48 -8.31 7.44 -21.58
C ALA A 48 -9.43 8.05 -22.42
N THR A 49 -10.57 8.41 -21.82
CA THR A 49 -11.74 8.99 -22.50
C THR A 49 -11.85 10.51 -22.38
N MET A 50 -10.91 11.19 -21.69
CA MET A 50 -10.95 12.66 -21.52
C MET A 50 -10.74 13.38 -22.85
N SER A 51 -11.73 14.17 -23.29
CA SER A 51 -11.67 14.92 -24.54
C SER A 51 -10.79 16.19 -24.47
N ASN A 52 -10.59 16.72 -23.28
CA ASN A 52 -9.80 17.94 -23.03
C ASN A 52 -8.28 17.71 -22.91
N LEU A 53 -7.81 16.46 -23.07
CA LEU A 53 -6.39 16.11 -23.14
C LEU A 53 -6.01 15.59 -24.52
N PRO A 54 -4.81 15.91 -25.03
CA PRO A 54 -4.26 15.31 -26.24
C PRO A 54 -4.26 13.78 -26.17
N LEU A 55 -4.54 13.11 -27.30
CA LEU A 55 -4.67 11.66 -27.36
C LEU A 55 -3.44 10.93 -26.80
N GLU A 56 -2.25 11.38 -27.17
CA GLU A 56 -1.01 10.72 -26.73
C GLU A 56 -0.74 10.93 -25.23
N GLU A 57 -1.14 12.08 -24.70
CA GLU A 57 -0.98 12.33 -23.27
C GLU A 57 -1.93 11.46 -22.43
N ARG A 58 -3.21 11.37 -22.79
CA ARG A 58 -4.15 10.50 -22.08
C ARG A 58 -3.79 9.03 -22.17
N LYS A 59 -3.27 8.54 -23.32
CA LYS A 59 -2.74 7.19 -23.47
C LYS A 59 -1.54 6.94 -22.53
N ARG A 60 -0.60 7.90 -22.47
CA ARG A 60 0.58 7.83 -21.60
C ARG A 60 0.19 7.76 -20.13
N ILE A 61 -0.73 8.63 -19.68
CA ILE A 61 -1.22 8.64 -18.29
C ILE A 61 -1.97 7.33 -17.98
N ALA A 62 -2.90 6.92 -18.83
CA ALA A 62 -3.67 5.69 -18.63
C ALA A 62 -2.76 4.46 -18.56
N LYS A 63 -1.76 4.36 -19.45
CA LYS A 63 -0.76 3.28 -19.42
C LYS A 63 0.01 3.25 -18.09
N ARG A 64 0.42 4.41 -17.58
CA ARG A 64 1.12 4.51 -16.30
C ARG A 64 0.25 4.07 -15.13
N LEU A 65 -1.01 4.51 -15.08
CA LEU A 65 -1.97 4.09 -14.05
C LEU A 65 -2.22 2.57 -14.07
N HIS A 66 -2.34 1.98 -15.26
CA HIS A 66 -2.44 0.52 -15.39
C HIS A 66 -1.15 -0.20 -14.94
N GLY A 67 0.02 0.39 -15.19
CA GLY A 67 1.30 -0.12 -14.67
C GLY A 67 1.29 -0.15 -13.14
N TRP A 68 0.99 0.97 -12.50
CA TRP A 68 0.90 1.05 -11.04
C TRP A 68 -0.13 0.10 -10.43
N ALA A 69 -1.26 -0.13 -11.10
CA ALA A 69 -2.23 -1.12 -10.65
C ALA A 69 -1.65 -2.55 -10.68
N LYS A 70 -0.89 -2.91 -11.72
CA LYS A 70 -0.19 -4.19 -11.80
C LYS A 70 0.87 -4.35 -10.71
N ASP A 71 1.66 -3.30 -10.47
CA ASP A 71 2.69 -3.31 -9.43
C ASP A 71 2.03 -3.48 -8.05
N THR A 72 0.89 -2.80 -7.82
CA THR A 72 0.09 -2.97 -6.61
C THR A 72 -0.42 -4.40 -6.43
N ASP A 73 -0.90 -5.05 -7.49
CA ASP A 73 -1.34 -6.45 -7.45
C ASP A 73 -0.16 -7.39 -7.16
N ALA A 74 1.00 -7.16 -7.74
CA ALA A 74 2.20 -7.95 -7.46
C ALA A 74 2.62 -7.84 -5.98
N VAL A 75 2.58 -6.64 -5.41
CA VAL A 75 2.81 -6.44 -3.96
C VAL A 75 1.76 -7.21 -3.15
N ARG A 76 0.48 -7.10 -3.49
CA ARG A 76 -0.61 -7.81 -2.82
C ARG A 76 -0.40 -9.32 -2.83
N GLU A 77 0.03 -9.89 -3.95
CA GLU A 77 0.29 -11.33 -4.10
C GLU A 77 1.48 -11.78 -3.25
N SER A 78 2.48 -10.94 -3.06
CA SER A 78 3.63 -11.23 -2.19
C SER A 78 3.28 -11.29 -0.70
N LEU A 79 2.14 -10.72 -0.27
CA LEU A 79 1.77 -10.63 1.15
C LEU A 79 1.51 -11.99 1.81
N ASP A 80 1.15 -13.04 1.08
CA ASP A 80 1.04 -14.39 1.64
C ASP A 80 2.39 -14.89 2.15
N SER A 81 3.46 -14.68 1.38
CA SER A 81 4.82 -15.02 1.81
C SER A 81 5.27 -14.20 3.02
N VAL A 82 4.96 -12.91 3.06
CA VAL A 82 5.23 -12.04 4.20
C VAL A 82 4.47 -12.53 5.45
N TYR A 83 3.19 -12.87 5.28
CA TYR A 83 2.38 -13.42 6.36
C TYR A 83 2.95 -14.74 6.88
N ALA A 84 3.25 -15.69 5.99
CA ALA A 84 3.77 -17.02 6.33
C ALA A 84 5.10 -16.94 7.09
N ALA A 85 6.00 -16.04 6.72
CA ALA A 85 7.27 -15.80 7.42
C ALA A 85 7.08 -15.41 8.90
N HIS A 86 5.98 -14.70 9.20
CA HIS A 86 5.65 -14.25 10.54
C HIS A 86 4.60 -15.12 11.25
N ALA A 87 3.89 -15.99 10.55
CA ALA A 87 2.80 -16.81 11.07
C ALA A 87 3.16 -18.30 11.22
N ALA A 88 4.44 -18.62 11.38
CA ALA A 88 4.94 -20.00 11.48
C ALA A 88 4.53 -20.89 10.29
N GLY A 89 4.60 -20.33 9.08
CA GLY A 89 4.30 -21.04 7.83
C GLY A 89 2.81 -21.16 7.49
N LYS A 90 1.91 -20.54 8.27
CA LYS A 90 0.48 -20.52 7.94
C LYS A 90 0.22 -19.60 6.75
N HIS A 91 -0.77 -19.94 5.92
CA HIS A 91 -1.22 -19.09 4.84
C HIS A 91 -2.14 -17.97 5.33
N LEU A 92 -2.09 -16.84 4.68
CA LEU A 92 -2.90 -15.67 4.97
C LEU A 92 -4.41 -15.98 4.84
N ALA A 93 -4.78 -16.80 3.86
CA ALA A 93 -6.17 -17.23 3.64
C ALA A 93 -6.76 -18.05 4.82
N ASP A 94 -5.91 -18.65 5.66
CA ASP A 94 -6.32 -19.42 6.84
C ASP A 94 -6.56 -18.53 8.07
N ASP A 95 -6.22 -17.24 8.01
CA ASP A 95 -6.50 -16.32 9.11
C ASP A 95 -7.99 -16.03 9.20
N PRO A 96 -8.63 -16.19 10.36
CA PRO A 96 -10.04 -15.88 10.54
C PRO A 96 -10.43 -14.45 10.14
N LEU A 97 -9.49 -13.50 10.29
CA LEU A 97 -9.69 -12.10 9.95
C LEU A 97 -9.61 -11.84 8.43
N PHE A 98 -9.10 -12.80 7.65
CA PHE A 98 -8.98 -12.65 6.19
C PHE A 98 -10.35 -12.49 5.49
N LYS A 99 -11.41 -12.98 6.11
CA LYS A 99 -12.79 -12.85 5.57
C LYS A 99 -13.44 -11.53 5.95
N THR A 100 -12.79 -10.72 6.79
CA THR A 100 -13.36 -9.50 7.36
C THR A 100 -12.53 -8.30 6.97
N ILE A 101 -13.16 -7.30 6.37
CA ILE A 101 -12.53 -5.99 6.14
C ILE A 101 -12.92 -5.06 7.29
N GLU A 102 -11.94 -4.46 7.92
CA GLU A 102 -12.16 -3.52 9.02
C GLU A 102 -12.83 -2.22 8.53
N PRO A 103 -13.70 -1.61 9.34
CA PRO A 103 -14.44 -0.41 8.95
C PRO A 103 -13.54 0.73 8.45
N ALA A 104 -12.38 0.94 9.06
CA ALA A 104 -11.43 1.97 8.63
C ALA A 104 -10.85 1.67 7.25
N THR A 105 -10.47 0.41 7.00
CA THR A 105 -9.97 -0.05 5.69
C THR A 105 -11.06 0.09 4.63
N LEU A 106 -12.28 -0.36 4.94
CA LEU A 106 -13.43 -0.29 4.04
C LEU A 106 -13.79 1.16 3.70
N LEU A 107 -13.80 2.06 4.69
CA LEU A 107 -14.07 3.48 4.49
C LEU A 107 -13.06 4.11 3.52
N TYR A 108 -11.77 3.84 3.73
CA TYR A 108 -10.71 4.43 2.90
C TYR A 108 -10.77 3.90 1.46
N VAL A 109 -10.90 2.58 1.28
CA VAL A 109 -11.06 1.93 -0.04
C VAL A 109 -12.28 2.47 -0.78
N ASN A 110 -13.42 2.64 -0.09
CA ASN A 110 -14.64 3.17 -0.71
C ASN A 110 -14.50 4.65 -1.08
N PHE A 111 -13.82 5.45 -0.26
CA PHE A 111 -13.53 6.85 -0.57
C PHE A 111 -12.67 6.98 -1.83
N GLU A 112 -11.58 6.23 -1.92
CA GLU A 112 -10.70 6.19 -3.09
C GLU A 112 -11.45 5.73 -4.34
N ALA A 113 -12.23 4.64 -4.22
CA ALA A 113 -13.04 4.12 -5.32
C ALA A 113 -14.11 5.11 -5.79
N LEU A 114 -14.76 5.82 -4.88
CA LEU A 114 -15.71 6.86 -5.21
C LEU A 114 -15.04 7.99 -6.00
N CYS A 115 -13.93 8.53 -5.48
CA CYS A 115 -13.18 9.59 -6.15
C CYS A 115 -12.66 9.15 -7.53
N ALA A 116 -12.12 7.95 -7.65
CA ALA A 116 -11.60 7.41 -8.91
C ALA A 116 -12.70 7.20 -9.97
N LYS A 117 -13.91 6.81 -9.54
CA LYS A 117 -15.02 6.45 -10.46
C LYS A 117 -15.93 7.61 -10.82
N THR A 118 -16.13 8.57 -9.93
CA THR A 118 -17.21 9.59 -10.10
C THR A 118 -16.72 11.03 -10.19
N SER A 119 -15.61 11.35 -9.50
CA SER A 119 -15.08 12.72 -9.47
C SER A 119 -14.24 13.04 -10.72
N HIS A 120 -13.89 14.32 -10.94
CA HIS A 120 -12.91 14.65 -11.97
C HIS A 120 -11.62 13.84 -11.79
N PRO A 121 -10.98 13.31 -12.86
CA PRO A 121 -9.79 12.45 -12.72
C PRO A 121 -8.66 13.01 -11.87
N ALA A 122 -8.45 14.33 -11.85
CA ALA A 122 -7.47 14.96 -10.96
C ALA A 122 -7.82 14.78 -9.47
N VAL A 123 -9.11 14.76 -9.11
CA VAL A 123 -9.55 14.46 -7.73
C VAL A 123 -9.30 13.00 -7.40
N GLY A 124 -9.57 12.09 -8.35
CA GLY A 124 -9.22 10.68 -8.19
C GLY A 124 -7.71 10.47 -7.96
N MET A 125 -6.86 11.15 -8.75
CA MET A 125 -5.40 11.14 -8.54
C MET A 125 -5.02 11.66 -7.16
N ALA A 126 -5.59 12.79 -6.73
CA ALA A 126 -5.31 13.38 -5.42
C ALA A 126 -5.75 12.48 -4.26
N ALA A 127 -6.85 11.72 -4.42
CA ALA A 127 -7.33 10.78 -3.41
C ALA A 127 -6.39 9.56 -3.27
N LEU A 128 -5.77 9.10 -4.35
CA LEU A 128 -4.86 7.95 -4.36
C LEU A 128 -3.41 8.32 -3.97
N LEU A 129 -3.00 9.57 -4.18
CA LEU A 129 -1.63 10.03 -3.92
C LEU A 129 -1.14 9.79 -2.48
N PRO A 130 -1.92 9.97 -1.41
CA PRO A 130 -1.44 9.81 -0.04
C PRO A 130 -0.86 8.44 0.26
N CYS A 131 -1.35 7.37 -0.38
CA CYS A 131 -0.80 6.03 -0.21
C CYS A 131 0.70 6.00 -0.56
N PHE A 132 1.05 6.35 -1.78
CA PHE A 132 2.46 6.37 -2.21
C PHE A 132 3.30 7.33 -1.38
N TRP A 133 2.81 8.54 -1.17
CA TRP A 133 3.57 9.58 -0.48
C TRP A 133 3.89 9.23 0.97
N VAL A 134 2.92 8.65 1.68
CA VAL A 134 3.13 8.25 3.08
C VAL A 134 4.11 7.08 3.15
N TYR A 135 3.99 6.07 2.29
CA TYR A 135 4.87 4.90 2.32
C TYR A 135 6.30 5.25 1.88
N ASP A 136 6.50 6.08 0.85
CA ASP A 136 7.83 6.60 0.49
C ASP A 136 8.48 7.34 1.67
N GLY A 137 7.75 8.28 2.28
CA GLY A 137 8.25 9.02 3.43
C GLY A 137 8.58 8.14 4.64
N LEU A 138 7.77 7.13 4.93
CA LEU A 138 8.02 6.16 5.99
C LEU A 138 9.20 5.25 5.67
N GLY A 139 9.30 4.75 4.44
CA GLY A 139 10.41 3.93 3.98
C GLY A 139 11.75 4.62 4.18
N GLN A 140 11.85 5.90 3.79
CA GLN A 140 13.05 6.69 3.99
C GLN A 140 13.42 6.89 5.48
N VAL A 141 12.42 7.09 6.33
CA VAL A 141 12.62 7.21 7.80
C VAL A 141 13.12 5.88 8.38
N PHE A 142 12.52 4.77 7.99
CA PHE A 142 12.88 3.44 8.47
C PHE A 142 14.30 3.03 8.07
N VAL A 143 14.67 3.23 6.80
CA VAL A 143 16.04 2.94 6.32
C VAL A 143 17.08 3.76 7.08
N LYS A 144 16.79 5.04 7.36
CA LYS A 144 17.68 5.87 8.20
C LYS A 144 17.78 5.37 9.63
N ALA A 145 16.66 4.91 10.21
CA ALA A 145 16.62 4.36 11.57
C ALA A 145 17.43 3.04 11.65
N GLN A 146 17.25 2.14 10.68
CA GLN A 146 18.01 0.88 10.62
C GLN A 146 19.52 1.08 10.47
N LYS A 147 19.97 2.07 9.67
CA LYS A 147 21.40 2.40 9.53
C LYS A 147 22.02 2.94 10.83
N LYS A 148 21.22 3.63 11.66
CA LYS A 148 21.68 4.14 12.97
C LYS A 148 21.66 3.07 14.06
N SER A 149 20.71 2.17 13.99
CA SER A 149 20.56 1.05 14.92
C SER A 149 21.39 -0.10 14.39
N ARG A 150 22.41 -0.53 15.15
CA ARG A 150 23.13 -1.79 14.90
C ARG A 150 22.23 -3.03 15.13
N LEU A 151 20.93 -2.87 15.04
CA LEU A 151 19.90 -3.88 15.24
C LEU A 151 19.77 -4.79 14.00
N ASN A 152 20.79 -5.65 13.78
CA ASN A 152 20.73 -6.80 12.86
C ASN A 152 19.64 -7.83 13.25
N LYS A 153 18.61 -7.44 14.02
CA LYS A 153 17.58 -8.34 14.57
C LYS A 153 16.16 -7.76 14.52
N ASN A 154 15.91 -6.72 13.71
CA ASN A 154 14.52 -6.27 13.52
C ASN A 154 13.76 -7.34 12.73
N PRO A 155 12.72 -7.99 13.31
CA PRO A 155 11.98 -9.05 12.64
C PRO A 155 11.22 -8.57 11.39
N PHE A 156 11.09 -7.25 11.21
CA PHE A 156 10.41 -6.62 10.08
C PHE A 156 11.37 -6.01 9.05
N ALA A 157 12.67 -6.30 9.15
CA ALA A 157 13.71 -5.68 8.32
C ALA A 157 13.46 -5.88 6.82
N ASP A 158 13.07 -7.08 6.40
CA ASP A 158 12.82 -7.42 5.00
C ASP A 158 11.60 -6.66 4.46
N TRP A 159 10.54 -6.54 5.27
CA TRP A 159 9.37 -5.74 4.93
C TRP A 159 9.74 -4.25 4.77
N ILE A 160 10.50 -3.69 5.71
CA ILE A 160 10.98 -2.31 5.66
C ILE A 160 11.85 -2.05 4.43
N ALA A 161 12.74 -2.99 4.08
CA ALA A 161 13.62 -2.87 2.92
C ALA A 161 12.84 -2.72 1.60
N GLY A 162 11.71 -3.39 1.47
CA GLY A 162 10.84 -3.29 0.30
C GLY A 162 10.32 -1.86 0.04
N TYR A 163 10.03 -1.11 1.10
CA TYR A 163 9.52 0.29 0.98
C TYR A 163 10.62 1.35 0.98
N GLY A 164 11.84 0.98 1.31
CA GLY A 164 12.99 1.89 1.33
C GLY A 164 13.90 1.77 0.11
N SER A 165 13.53 0.97 -0.89
CA SER A 165 14.32 0.82 -2.11
C SER A 165 14.20 2.05 -3.01
N PRO A 166 15.25 2.37 -3.81
CA PRO A 166 15.18 3.46 -4.79
C PRO A 166 14.15 3.24 -5.90
N GLU A 167 13.64 2.02 -6.03
CA GLU A 167 12.67 1.61 -7.05
C GLU A 167 11.21 1.81 -6.58
N TYR A 168 11.01 2.06 -5.29
CA TYR A 168 9.71 2.39 -4.73
C TYR A 168 9.38 3.86 -4.95
#